data_53ea2419d6414c536fec190ee91ef6b2
#
_entry.id   53ea2419d6414c536fec190ee91ef6b2
#
_cell.length_a   1.000
_cell.length_b   1.000
_cell.length_c   1.000
_cell.angle_alpha   90.00
_cell.angle_beta   90.00
_cell.angle_gamma   90.00
#
_symmetry.space_group_name_H-M   'P 1'
#
loop_
_entity.id
_entity.type
_entity.pdbx_description
1 polymer ?
#
loop_
_entity_poly.entity_id
_entity_poly.type
_entity_poly.pdbx_seq_one_letter_code
_entity_poly.pdbx_strand_id
1 'polypeptide(L)' 'MDDLAMDIHDYLLEISTEFQGNRFVLIPITDVVQRFERNHRTIQRRISALKDQGLLVPVIKKNTITLYNVREQEDQP' A
#
# COMPACT_ATOMS: atom_id res chain seq x y z
N MET A 1 12.80 2.84 6.46
CA MET A 1 11.40 3.23 6.18
C MET A 1 10.79 3.75 7.47
N ASP A 2 10.02 4.83 7.43
CA ASP A 2 9.49 5.40 8.65
C ASP A 2 8.23 4.67 9.15
N ASP A 3 7.81 5.01 10.37
CA ASP A 3 6.70 4.32 11.02
C ASP A 3 5.39 4.48 10.27
N LEU A 4 5.15 5.67 9.68
CA LEU A 4 3.92 5.91 8.92
C LEU A 4 3.84 5.00 7.69
N ALA A 5 4.94 4.86 6.97
CA ALA A 5 4.97 3.98 5.78
C ALA A 5 4.71 2.53 6.19
N MET A 6 5.30 2.08 7.30
CA MET A 6 5.06 0.71 7.80
C MET A 6 3.63 0.52 8.27
N ASP A 7 3.04 1.52 8.91
CA ASP A 7 1.64 1.46 9.35
C ASP A 7 0.70 1.37 8.15
N ILE A 8 0.98 2.13 7.10
CA ILE A 8 0.19 2.05 5.86
C ILE A 8 0.32 0.66 5.25
N HIS A 9 1.53 0.13 5.19
CA HIS A 9 1.78 -1.20 4.66
C HIS A 9 1.00 -2.27 5.43
N ASP A 10 1.05 -2.21 6.76
CA ASP A 10 0.33 -3.15 7.61
C ASP A 10 -1.18 -3.05 7.40
N TYR A 11 -1.69 -1.82 7.28
CA TYR A 11 -3.11 -1.61 7.01
C TYR A 11 -3.51 -2.21 5.66
N LEU A 12 -2.71 -2.00 4.63
CA LEU A 12 -3.01 -2.54 3.30
C LEU A 12 -2.96 -4.07 3.29
N LEU A 13 -2.03 -4.66 4.02
CA LEU A 13 -2.00 -6.12 4.18
C LEU A 13 -3.27 -6.61 4.86
N GLU A 14 -3.71 -5.92 5.91
CA GLU A 14 -4.88 -6.30 6.68
C GLU A 14 -6.15 -6.31 5.84
N ILE A 15 -6.33 -5.31 4.98
CA ILE A 15 -7.52 -5.20 4.14
C ILE A 15 -7.40 -5.92 2.80
N SER A 16 -6.24 -6.49 2.51
CA SER A 16 -6.00 -7.16 1.23
C SER A 16 -6.70 -8.52 1.18
N THR A 17 -6.92 -9.01 -0.04
CA THR A 17 -7.51 -10.31 -0.30
C THR A 17 -6.46 -11.21 -0.91
N GLU A 18 -6.34 -12.43 -0.40
CA GLU A 18 -5.43 -13.41 -0.97
C GLU A 18 -6.04 -14.06 -2.21
N PHE A 19 -5.22 -14.19 -3.25
CA PHE A 19 -5.60 -14.90 -4.46
C PHE A 19 -4.36 -15.56 -5.04
N GLN A 20 -4.38 -16.88 -5.13
CA GLN A 20 -3.28 -17.70 -5.68
C GLN A 20 -1.92 -17.37 -5.06
N GLY A 21 -1.88 -17.22 -3.74
CA GLY A 21 -0.64 -16.98 -3.02
C GLY A 21 -0.19 -15.54 -2.99
N ASN A 22 -0.93 -14.64 -3.60
CA ASN A 22 -0.62 -13.21 -3.60
C ASN A 22 -1.73 -12.44 -2.89
N ARG A 23 -1.38 -11.29 -2.34
CA ARG A 23 -2.38 -10.43 -1.70
C ARG A 23 -2.61 -9.20 -2.56
N PHE A 24 -3.87 -8.86 -2.75
CA PHE A 24 -4.26 -7.73 -3.59
C PHE A 24 -5.16 -6.78 -2.83
N VAL A 25 -5.02 -5.50 -3.09
CA VAL A 25 -5.89 -4.48 -2.52
C VAL A 25 -6.26 -3.48 -3.60
N LEU A 26 -7.56 -3.17 -3.67
CA LEU A 26 -8.08 -2.16 -4.58
C LEU A 26 -8.56 -0.99 -3.72
N ILE A 27 -7.81 0.09 -3.74
CA ILE A 27 -8.09 1.19 -2.83
C ILE A 27 -7.78 2.53 -3.50
N PRO A 28 -8.69 3.51 -3.42
CA PRO A 28 -8.35 4.88 -3.77
C PRO A 28 -7.50 5.50 -2.65
N ILE A 29 -6.57 6.34 -3.04
CA ILE A 29 -5.65 6.95 -2.08
C ILE A 29 -6.39 7.77 -1.00
N THR A 30 -7.57 8.29 -1.34
CA THR A 30 -8.38 9.06 -0.41
C THR A 30 -8.79 8.25 0.83
N ASP A 31 -9.00 6.94 0.67
CA ASP A 31 -9.35 6.08 1.80
C ASP A 31 -8.19 5.99 2.80
N VAL A 32 -6.96 5.92 2.28
CA VAL A 32 -5.78 5.89 3.13
C VAL A 32 -5.59 7.24 3.84
N VAL A 33 -5.81 8.33 3.11
CA VAL A 33 -5.75 9.67 3.68
C VAL A 33 -6.70 9.79 4.86
N GLN A 34 -7.94 9.34 4.70
CA GLN A 34 -8.94 9.39 5.78
C GLN A 34 -8.57 8.48 6.95
N ARG A 35 -8.10 7.29 6.65
CA ARG A 35 -7.76 6.29 7.67
C ARG A 35 -6.65 6.77 8.58
N PHE A 36 -5.65 7.45 8.03
CA PHE A 36 -4.47 7.88 8.78
C PHE A 36 -4.51 9.35 9.17
N GLU A 37 -5.52 10.09 8.72
CA GLU A 37 -5.70 11.52 9.04
C GLU A 37 -4.46 12.34 8.74
N ARG A 38 -3.83 12.04 7.59
CA ARG A 38 -2.69 12.77 7.06
C ARG A 38 -3.07 13.42 5.75
N ASN A 39 -2.32 14.45 5.34
CA ASN A 39 -2.64 15.09 4.08
C ASN A 39 -2.29 14.17 2.91
N HIS A 40 -2.92 14.46 1.78
CA HIS A 40 -2.82 13.64 0.58
C HIS A 40 -1.37 13.48 0.10
N ARG A 41 -0.60 14.56 0.15
CA ARG A 41 0.78 14.54 -0.31
C ARG A 41 1.65 13.64 0.54
N THR A 42 1.47 13.68 1.86
CA THR A 42 2.21 12.82 2.78
C THR A 42 1.92 11.35 2.48
N ILE A 43 0.65 11.00 2.30
CA ILE A 43 0.26 9.62 1.99
C ILE A 43 0.84 9.19 0.65
N GLN A 44 0.76 10.05 -0.38
CA GLN A 44 1.34 9.74 -1.69
C GLN A 44 2.83 9.43 -1.60
N ARG A 45 3.56 10.22 -0.82
CA ARG A 45 5.00 10.00 -0.65
C ARG A 45 5.30 8.66 0.01
N ARG A 46 4.51 8.29 1.01
CA ARG A 46 4.70 7.01 1.71
C ARG A 46 4.35 5.84 0.82
N ILE A 47 3.29 5.96 0.03
CA ILE A 47 2.92 4.92 -0.93
C ILE A 47 4.02 4.78 -2.00
N SER A 48 4.57 5.90 -2.47
CA SER A 48 5.70 5.85 -3.41
C SER A 48 6.91 5.16 -2.81
N ALA A 49 7.20 5.42 -1.54
CA ALA A 49 8.29 4.75 -0.84
C ALA A 49 8.06 3.24 -0.76
N LEU A 50 6.84 2.81 -0.48
CA LEU A 50 6.48 1.39 -0.46
C LEU A 50 6.65 0.75 -1.84
N LYS A 51 6.29 1.46 -2.90
CA LYS A 51 6.50 0.98 -4.27
C LYS A 51 7.99 0.85 -4.57
N ASP A 52 8.79 1.83 -4.17
CA ASP A 52 10.24 1.80 -4.39
C ASP A 52 10.90 0.62 -3.68
N GLN A 53 10.35 0.23 -2.53
CA GLN A 53 10.84 -0.93 -1.78
C GLN A 53 10.30 -2.26 -2.32
N GLY A 54 9.42 -2.23 -3.31
CA GLY A 54 8.83 -3.44 -3.85
C GLY A 54 7.74 -4.05 -2.99
N LEU A 55 7.27 -3.32 -1.97
CA LEU A 55 6.21 -3.81 -1.08
C LEU A 55 4.81 -3.54 -1.62
N LEU A 56 4.68 -2.61 -2.56
CA LEU A 56 3.46 -2.38 -3.32
C LEU A 56 3.80 -2.41 -4.79
N VAL A 57 3.16 -3.31 -5.54
CA VAL A 57 3.37 -3.41 -6.98
C VAL A 57 2.06 -3.07 -7.66
N PRO A 58 1.98 -1.96 -8.41
CA PRO A 58 0.75 -1.62 -9.12
C PRO A 58 0.50 -2.63 -10.24
N VAL A 59 -0.72 -3.16 -10.28
CA VAL A 59 -1.13 -4.14 -11.29
C VAL A 59 -1.98 -3.47 -12.35
N ILE A 60 -3.02 -2.77 -11.92
CA ILE A 60 -3.93 -2.06 -12.81
C ILE A 60 -4.22 -0.70 -12.20
N LYS A 61 -4.14 0.35 -13.02
CA LYS A 61 -4.52 1.68 -12.60
C LYS A 61 -5.63 2.20 -13.49
N LYS A 62 -6.72 2.67 -12.89
CA LYS A 62 -7.83 3.26 -13.61
C LYS A 62 -8.34 4.46 -12.83
N ASN A 63 -8.24 5.64 -13.43
CA ASN A 63 -8.62 6.90 -12.78
C ASN A 63 -7.82 7.09 -11.48
N THR A 64 -8.51 7.22 -10.36
CA THR A 64 -7.90 7.44 -9.05
C THR A 64 -7.76 6.17 -8.23
N ILE A 65 -8.11 5.02 -8.81
CA ILE A 65 -8.11 3.73 -8.12
C ILE A 65 -7.02 2.86 -8.73
N THR A 66 -6.22 2.25 -7.87
CA THR A 66 -5.16 1.33 -8.31
C THR A 66 -5.33 0.00 -7.59
N LEU A 67 -5.23 -1.08 -8.36
CA LEU A 67 -5.11 -2.42 -7.80
C LEU A 67 -3.63 -2.69 -7.55
N TYR A 68 -3.28 -2.95 -6.30
CA TYR A 68 -1.91 -3.24 -5.91
C TYR A 68 -1.76 -4.69 -5.50
N ASN A 69 -0.64 -5.28 -5.86
CA ASN A 69 -0.14 -6.48 -5.19
C ASN A 69 0.63 -6.01 -3.97
N VAL A 70 0.19 -6.43 -2.78
CA VAL A 70 0.83 -6.05 -1.52
C VAL A 70 1.74 -7.19 -1.10
N ARG A 71 3.04 -6.92 -0.96
CA ARG A 71 4.02 -7.92 -0.59
C ARG A 71 4.42 -7.75 0.86
N GLU A 72 4.63 -8.86 1.54
CA GLU A 72 5.16 -8.84 2.89
C GLU A 72 6.65 -8.54 2.83
N GLN A 73 7.11 -7.78 3.83
CA GLN A 73 8.53 -7.53 3.98
C GLN A 73 9.19 -8.83 4.45
N GLU A 74 10.11 -9.34 3.64
CA GLU A 74 10.84 -10.54 4.02
C GLU A 74 11.90 -10.20 5.06
N ASP A 75 11.94 -11.00 6.11
CA ASP A 75 13.03 -10.91 7.08
C ASP A 75 14.30 -11.41 6.44
N GLN A 76 15.33 -10.60 6.48
CA GLN A 76 16.63 -11.03 5.99
C GLN A 76 17.33 -11.83 7.08
N PRO A 77 17.77 -13.03 6.77
CA PRO A 77 18.51 -13.82 7.74
C PRO A 77 19.84 -13.18 8.12
#